data_2021aaadb541b4a628fb319f6149e91c
#
_entry.id   2021aaadb541b4a628fb319f6149e91c
#
_cell.length_a   1.000
_cell.length_b   1.000
_cell.length_c   1.000
_cell.angle_alpha   90.00
_cell.angle_beta   90.00
_cell.angle_gamma   90.00
#
_symmetry.space_group_name_H-M   'P 1'
#
loop_
_entity.id
_entity.type
_entity.pdbx_description
1 polymer ?
#
loop_
_entity_poly.entity_id
_entity_poly.type
_entity_poly.pdbx_seq_one_letter_code
_entity_poly.pdbx_strand_id
1 'polypeptide(L)'
;MTDLISVIVTTYNRADALDAVLRALSHQTDRSFEIIIADDGSGPDTAHVIESWTPRLPMPLKHVWQENRGFRGAEIRNRGIGASSGRYCIFLDGDCLARADFIATHRRLAESGWFVAGNRILLSRGLTAAVLAQRLESETWDIAVLMRERLRGGVNRLLPALHLPLGPLRKIHSRAWEGAKTCNLAVARRDLDRTDGFDTHYTGWGLEDSDLVVRLFHAGVRRKDGRFATGVLHLWHPESDRSNLQGNRARLDEVLASDRVRAMRGLSTMIDSSNQPPAVLQ
;
A
#
# COMPACT_ATOMS: atom_id res chain seq x y z
N MET A 1 20.85 2.08 -14.79
CA MET A 1 19.75 1.11 -14.87
C MET A 1 18.63 1.65 -13.99
N THR A 2 17.47 1.93 -14.57
CA THR A 2 16.28 2.32 -13.79
C THR A 2 15.85 1.10 -12.98
N ASP A 3 16.01 1.15 -11.66
CA ASP A 3 15.59 0.06 -10.79
C ASP A 3 14.06 -0.10 -10.89
N LEU A 4 13.60 -1.33 -11.15
CA LEU A 4 12.18 -1.67 -11.21
C LEU A 4 11.53 -1.37 -9.86
N ILE A 5 10.34 -0.76 -9.90
CA ILE A 5 9.48 -0.56 -8.73
C ILE A 5 8.36 -1.60 -8.76
N SER A 6 8.04 -2.21 -7.62
CA SER A 6 6.87 -3.07 -7.48
C SER A 6 5.79 -2.35 -6.69
N VAL A 7 4.61 -2.17 -7.29
CA VAL A 7 3.43 -1.61 -6.62
C VAL A 7 2.58 -2.77 -6.13
N ILE A 8 2.51 -2.95 -4.82
CA ILE A 8 1.75 -4.03 -4.17
C ILE A 8 0.40 -3.44 -3.73
N VAL A 9 -0.65 -3.81 -4.45
CA VAL A 9 -2.02 -3.34 -4.24
C VAL A 9 -2.80 -4.37 -3.43
N THR A 10 -3.15 -4.04 -2.18
CA THR A 10 -3.91 -4.95 -1.31
C THR A 10 -5.41 -4.77 -1.55
N THR A 11 -6.13 -5.84 -1.87
CA THR A 11 -7.58 -5.79 -2.14
C THR A 11 -8.35 -6.91 -1.44
N TYR A 12 -9.64 -6.68 -1.22
CA TYR A 12 -10.61 -7.67 -0.76
C TYR A 12 -12.02 -7.27 -1.16
N ASN A 13 -12.68 -8.07 -2.02
CA ASN A 13 -14.09 -7.94 -2.42
C ASN A 13 -14.53 -6.51 -2.83
N ARG A 14 -13.64 -5.76 -3.49
CA ARG A 14 -13.88 -4.43 -4.02
C ARG A 14 -13.42 -4.33 -5.48
N ALA A 15 -14.04 -5.15 -6.33
CA ALA A 15 -13.78 -5.17 -7.78
C ALA A 15 -13.95 -3.78 -8.42
N ASP A 16 -14.97 -3.04 -7.98
CA ASP A 16 -15.26 -1.66 -8.40
C ASP A 16 -14.12 -0.68 -8.11
N ALA A 17 -13.60 -0.73 -6.88
CA ALA A 17 -12.48 0.12 -6.46
C ALA A 17 -11.18 -0.31 -7.14
N LEU A 18 -10.92 -1.62 -7.25
CA LEU A 18 -9.73 -2.15 -7.92
C LEU A 18 -9.68 -1.74 -9.40
N ASP A 19 -10.81 -1.75 -10.12
CA ASP A 19 -10.90 -1.24 -11.50
C ASP A 19 -10.42 0.21 -11.57
N ALA A 20 -10.91 1.08 -10.68
CA ALA A 20 -10.50 2.49 -10.63
C ALA A 20 -9.01 2.66 -10.27
N VAL A 21 -8.46 1.83 -9.36
CA VAL A 21 -7.02 1.83 -9.01
C VAL A 21 -6.17 1.40 -10.20
N LEU A 22 -6.54 0.33 -10.92
CA LEU A 22 -5.82 -0.14 -12.10
C LEU A 22 -5.85 0.89 -13.22
N ARG A 23 -6.98 1.57 -13.42
CA ARG A 23 -7.08 2.70 -14.35
C ARG A 23 -6.10 3.82 -13.95
N ALA A 24 -6.08 4.24 -12.70
CA ALA A 24 -5.16 5.29 -12.24
C ALA A 24 -3.68 4.87 -12.38
N LEU A 25 -3.36 3.59 -12.19
CA LEU A 25 -2.02 3.06 -12.42
C LEU A 25 -1.67 2.95 -13.91
N SER A 26 -2.64 2.72 -14.79
CA SER A 26 -2.40 2.71 -16.25
C SER A 26 -1.99 4.08 -16.80
N HIS A 27 -2.34 5.18 -16.12
CA HIS A 27 -2.03 6.55 -16.51
C HIS A 27 -0.74 7.12 -15.86
N GLN A 28 0.06 6.28 -15.19
CA GLN A 28 1.31 6.76 -14.60
C GLN A 28 2.29 7.26 -15.65
N THR A 29 2.97 8.37 -15.36
CA THR A 29 4.00 8.96 -16.26
C THR A 29 5.29 8.17 -16.28
N ASP A 30 5.64 7.50 -15.17
CA ASP A 30 6.74 6.54 -15.08
C ASP A 30 6.20 5.14 -15.44
N ARG A 31 6.83 4.47 -16.39
CA ARG A 31 6.42 3.14 -16.89
C ARG A 31 7.31 2.00 -16.38
N SER A 32 8.37 2.31 -15.62
CA SER A 32 9.33 1.33 -15.13
C SER A 32 8.90 0.71 -13.80
N PHE A 33 7.72 0.09 -13.79
CA PHE A 33 7.18 -0.61 -12.61
C PHE A 33 6.35 -1.83 -13.01
N GLU A 34 6.09 -2.70 -12.04
CA GLU A 34 5.14 -3.81 -12.12
C GLU A 34 4.04 -3.63 -11.07
N ILE A 35 2.90 -4.25 -11.28
CA ILE A 35 1.76 -4.26 -10.36
C ILE A 35 1.60 -5.67 -9.80
N ILE A 36 1.50 -5.80 -8.49
CA ILE A 36 1.16 -7.04 -7.80
C ILE A 36 -0.16 -6.83 -7.05
N ILE A 37 -1.22 -7.49 -7.49
CA ILE A 37 -2.47 -7.51 -6.75
C ILE A 37 -2.35 -8.55 -5.65
N ALA A 38 -2.33 -8.08 -4.42
CA ALA A 38 -2.29 -8.86 -3.19
C ALA A 38 -3.73 -9.01 -2.67
N ASP A 39 -4.40 -10.10 -3.05
CA ASP A 39 -5.83 -10.34 -2.87
C ASP A 39 -6.08 -11.23 -1.65
N ASP A 40 -6.71 -10.67 -0.62
CA ASP A 40 -6.99 -11.31 0.68
C ASP A 40 -8.24 -12.24 0.64
N GLY A 41 -8.44 -12.93 -0.46
CA GLY A 41 -9.48 -13.94 -0.59
C GLY A 41 -10.78 -13.43 -1.20
N SER A 42 -10.69 -12.54 -2.20
CA SER A 42 -11.86 -12.07 -2.95
C SER A 42 -12.52 -13.17 -3.77
N GLY A 43 -13.79 -12.94 -4.09
CA GLY A 43 -14.55 -13.74 -5.02
C GLY A 43 -14.20 -13.48 -6.51
N PRO A 44 -14.91 -14.18 -7.44
CA PRO A 44 -14.57 -14.18 -8.87
C PRO A 44 -14.63 -12.81 -9.56
N ASP A 45 -15.45 -11.88 -9.08
CA ASP A 45 -15.56 -10.55 -9.68
C ASP A 45 -14.23 -9.80 -9.68
N THR A 46 -13.43 -9.95 -8.61
CA THR A 46 -12.09 -9.36 -8.52
C THR A 46 -11.14 -10.00 -9.53
N ALA A 47 -11.17 -11.32 -9.69
CA ALA A 47 -10.38 -12.03 -10.69
C ALA A 47 -10.73 -11.57 -12.12
N HIS A 48 -12.00 -11.44 -12.45
CA HIS A 48 -12.46 -10.92 -13.75
C HIS A 48 -11.94 -9.51 -14.05
N VAL A 49 -11.94 -8.62 -13.05
CA VAL A 49 -11.34 -7.29 -13.22
C VAL A 49 -9.86 -7.40 -13.56
N ILE A 50 -9.09 -8.19 -12.80
CA ILE A 50 -7.65 -8.38 -13.03
C ILE A 50 -7.38 -8.95 -14.43
N GLU A 51 -8.10 -10.00 -14.83
CA GLU A 51 -7.99 -10.60 -16.15
C GLU A 51 -8.30 -9.59 -17.27
N SER A 52 -9.32 -8.75 -17.08
CA SER A 52 -9.69 -7.72 -18.06
C SER A 52 -8.64 -6.63 -18.23
N TRP A 53 -7.89 -6.32 -17.18
CA TRP A 53 -6.83 -5.31 -17.20
C TRP A 53 -5.50 -5.82 -17.71
N THR A 54 -5.19 -7.11 -17.55
CA THR A 54 -3.90 -7.71 -17.94
C THR A 54 -3.46 -7.35 -19.36
N PRO A 55 -4.30 -7.46 -20.42
CA PRO A 55 -3.90 -7.09 -21.78
C PRO A 55 -3.89 -5.57 -22.05
N ARG A 56 -4.45 -4.75 -21.15
CA ARG A 56 -4.57 -3.29 -21.33
C ARG A 56 -3.43 -2.51 -20.69
N LEU A 57 -2.72 -3.13 -19.73
CA LEU A 57 -1.66 -2.47 -19.00
C LEU A 57 -0.33 -2.54 -19.75
N PRO A 58 0.40 -1.42 -19.89
CA PRO A 58 1.73 -1.42 -20.51
C PRO A 58 2.85 -1.93 -19.60
N MET A 59 2.53 -2.34 -18.36
CA MET A 59 3.45 -2.91 -17.38
C MET A 59 2.95 -4.27 -16.91
N PRO A 60 3.84 -5.15 -16.40
CA PRO A 60 3.44 -6.46 -15.88
C PRO A 60 2.42 -6.35 -14.74
N LEU A 61 1.40 -7.18 -14.77
CA LEU A 61 0.41 -7.38 -13.71
C LEU A 61 0.49 -8.82 -13.22
N LYS A 62 0.67 -8.99 -11.91
CA LYS A 62 0.64 -10.30 -11.24
C LYS A 62 -0.52 -10.34 -10.24
N HIS A 63 -1.17 -11.48 -10.11
CA HIS A 63 -2.21 -11.72 -9.11
C HIS A 63 -1.73 -12.76 -8.10
N VAL A 64 -1.74 -12.38 -6.83
CA VAL A 64 -1.44 -13.28 -5.70
C VAL A 64 -2.67 -13.32 -4.83
N TRP A 65 -3.21 -14.52 -4.65
CA TRP A 65 -4.45 -14.76 -3.92
C TRP A 65 -4.21 -15.69 -2.72
N GLN A 66 -4.98 -15.55 -1.66
CA GLN A 66 -5.06 -16.49 -0.56
C GLN A 66 -6.52 -16.75 -0.19
N GLU A 67 -6.78 -17.92 0.40
CA GLU A 67 -8.12 -18.26 0.86
C GLU A 67 -8.63 -17.26 1.91
N ASN A 68 -9.92 -16.88 1.83
CA ASN A 68 -10.54 -16.01 2.83
C ASN A 68 -10.67 -16.72 4.19
N ARG A 69 -9.92 -16.23 5.17
CA ARG A 69 -9.97 -16.65 6.58
C ARG A 69 -10.03 -15.44 7.50
N GLY A 70 -10.81 -14.41 7.12
CA GLY A 70 -10.84 -13.10 7.76
C GLY A 70 -9.71 -12.19 7.28
N PHE A 71 -9.62 -10.99 7.85
CA PHE A 71 -8.62 -10.01 7.44
C PHE A 71 -7.20 -10.47 7.79
N ARG A 72 -6.37 -10.69 6.78
CA ARG A 72 -4.96 -11.12 6.90
C ARG A 72 -4.03 -10.24 6.05
N GLY A 73 -4.17 -8.93 6.20
CA GLY A 73 -3.42 -7.95 5.43
C GLY A 73 -1.90 -8.09 5.51
N ALA A 74 -1.35 -8.50 6.64
CA ALA A 74 0.08 -8.78 6.81
C ALA A 74 0.53 -9.95 5.93
N GLU A 75 -0.21 -11.05 5.94
CA GLU A 75 0.12 -12.27 5.18
C GLU A 75 0.05 -12.00 3.67
N ILE A 76 -1.03 -11.40 3.18
CA ILE A 76 -1.16 -11.18 1.74
C ILE A 76 -0.15 -10.17 1.20
N ARG A 77 0.21 -9.14 2.00
CA ARG A 77 1.30 -8.22 1.63
C ARG A 77 2.65 -8.94 1.55
N ASN A 78 2.93 -9.88 2.46
CA ASN A 78 4.14 -10.69 2.39
C ASN A 78 4.17 -11.56 1.12
N ARG A 79 3.04 -12.18 0.74
CA ARG A 79 2.93 -12.90 -0.53
C ARG A 79 3.19 -11.97 -1.72
N GLY A 80 2.66 -10.74 -1.67
CA GLY A 80 2.94 -9.71 -2.67
C GLY A 80 4.42 -9.33 -2.74
N ILE A 81 5.10 -9.18 -1.60
CA ILE A 81 6.56 -8.97 -1.54
C ILE A 81 7.29 -10.16 -2.16
N GLY A 82 6.88 -11.39 -1.84
CA GLY A 82 7.49 -12.62 -2.40
C GLY A 82 7.38 -12.69 -3.93
N ALA A 83 6.27 -12.25 -4.50
CA ALA A 83 6.03 -12.22 -5.95
C ALA A 83 6.67 -11.03 -6.67
N SER A 84 7.16 -10.02 -5.93
CA SER A 84 7.72 -8.79 -6.49
C SER A 84 9.15 -9.00 -7.00
N SER A 85 9.48 -8.33 -8.11
CA SER A 85 10.82 -8.36 -8.74
C SER A 85 11.58 -7.04 -8.56
N GLY A 86 10.88 -5.98 -8.12
CA GLY A 86 11.45 -4.64 -7.95
C GLY A 86 12.33 -4.51 -6.71
N ARG A 87 13.31 -3.63 -6.80
CA ARG A 87 14.19 -3.28 -5.66
C ARG A 87 13.56 -2.30 -4.67
N TYR A 88 12.43 -1.73 -5.02
CA TYR A 88 11.66 -0.78 -4.23
C TYR A 88 10.18 -1.13 -4.31
N CYS A 89 9.56 -1.39 -3.16
CA CYS A 89 8.16 -1.78 -3.05
C CYS A 89 7.33 -0.58 -2.59
N ILE A 90 6.24 -0.28 -3.30
CA ILE A 90 5.22 0.70 -2.90
C ILE A 90 3.98 -0.09 -2.51
N PHE A 91 3.53 0.06 -1.28
CA PHE A 91 2.26 -0.48 -0.80
C PHE A 91 1.16 0.54 -1.06
N LEU A 92 0.06 0.06 -1.62
CA LEU A 92 -1.13 0.83 -1.95
C LEU A 92 -2.37 0.00 -1.59
N ASP A 93 -3.39 0.60 -1.00
CA ASP A 93 -4.65 -0.12 -0.80
C ASP A 93 -5.49 -0.10 -2.08
N GLY A 94 -6.30 -1.14 -2.31
CA GLY A 94 -7.12 -1.35 -3.51
C GLY A 94 -8.30 -0.38 -3.66
N ASP A 95 -8.32 0.68 -2.85
CA ASP A 95 -9.24 1.81 -2.89
C ASP A 95 -8.53 3.18 -2.87
N CYS A 96 -7.21 3.18 -3.12
CA CYS A 96 -6.37 4.36 -3.16
C CYS A 96 -5.95 4.68 -4.60
N LEU A 97 -6.51 5.76 -5.16
CA LEU A 97 -6.25 6.20 -6.53
C LEU A 97 -4.97 7.04 -6.58
N ALA A 98 -4.00 6.55 -7.31
CA ALA A 98 -2.71 7.21 -7.49
C ALA A 98 -2.81 8.33 -8.53
N ARG A 99 -2.24 9.51 -8.26
CA ARG A 99 -2.12 10.57 -9.26
C ARG A 99 -1.09 10.18 -10.33
N ALA A 100 -1.19 10.77 -11.52
CA ALA A 100 -0.38 10.37 -12.67
C ALA A 100 1.15 10.40 -12.46
N ASP A 101 1.66 11.21 -11.55
CA ASP A 101 3.08 11.33 -11.20
C ASP A 101 3.51 10.55 -9.95
N PHE A 102 2.65 9.71 -9.40
CA PHE A 102 2.86 9.01 -8.13
C PHE A 102 4.13 8.13 -8.15
N ILE A 103 4.28 7.27 -9.17
CA ILE A 103 5.45 6.39 -9.30
C ILE A 103 6.72 7.20 -9.51
N ALA A 104 6.71 8.16 -10.44
CA ALA A 104 7.85 9.04 -10.69
C ALA A 104 8.28 9.80 -9.43
N THR A 105 7.32 10.21 -8.61
CA THR A 105 7.59 10.93 -7.36
C THR A 105 8.18 10.01 -6.30
N HIS A 106 7.65 8.79 -6.11
CA HIS A 106 8.26 7.80 -5.22
C HIS A 106 9.69 7.46 -5.65
N ARG A 107 9.94 7.30 -6.96
CA ARG A 107 11.30 7.08 -7.49
C ARG A 107 12.25 8.21 -7.12
N ARG A 108 11.84 9.47 -7.27
CA ARG A 108 12.67 10.64 -6.88
C ARG A 108 12.92 10.70 -5.37
N LEU A 109 11.99 10.22 -4.56
CA LEU A 109 12.12 10.23 -3.10
C LEU A 109 12.87 9.01 -2.56
N ALA A 110 13.01 7.94 -3.35
CA ALA A 110 13.73 6.73 -2.94
C ALA A 110 15.19 7.04 -2.60
N GLU A 111 15.60 6.61 -1.41
CA GLU A 111 16.97 6.84 -0.89
C GLU A 111 17.36 5.67 0.01
N SER A 112 18.62 5.25 -0.07
CA SER A 112 19.16 4.18 0.76
C SER A 112 19.08 4.52 2.26
N GLY A 113 18.54 3.60 3.08
CA GLY A 113 18.34 3.81 4.51
C GLY A 113 17.12 4.64 4.86
N TRP A 114 16.23 4.91 3.89
CA TRP A 114 15.01 5.67 4.09
C TRP A 114 13.81 4.96 3.46
N PHE A 115 12.71 4.85 4.20
CA PHE A 115 11.39 4.55 3.65
C PHE A 115 10.57 5.83 3.46
N VAL A 116 9.61 5.85 2.54
CA VAL A 116 8.75 7.00 2.27
C VAL A 116 7.34 6.70 2.77
N ALA A 117 6.84 7.54 3.68
CA ALA A 117 5.45 7.50 4.13
C ALA A 117 4.67 8.65 3.50
N GLY A 118 3.75 8.33 2.62
CA GLY A 118 2.85 9.28 2.00
C GLY A 118 1.60 9.56 2.84
N ASN A 119 0.60 10.17 2.23
CA ASN A 119 -0.68 10.45 2.86
C ASN A 119 -1.83 10.32 1.85
N ARG A 120 -3.06 10.52 2.33
CA ARG A 120 -4.28 10.36 1.54
C ARG A 120 -5.27 11.50 1.74
N ILE A 121 -6.09 11.73 0.75
CA ILE A 121 -7.28 12.60 0.76
C ILE A 121 -8.48 11.67 0.77
N LEU A 122 -9.34 11.76 1.77
CA LEU A 122 -10.55 10.92 1.86
C LEU A 122 -11.65 11.55 1.02
N LEU A 123 -12.25 10.74 0.14
CA LEU A 123 -13.43 11.12 -0.63
C LEU A 123 -14.69 10.88 0.19
N SER A 124 -15.70 11.69 0.00
CA SER A 124 -17.04 11.46 0.54
C SER A 124 -17.72 10.27 -0.17
N ARG A 125 -18.75 9.70 0.45
CA ARG A 125 -19.53 8.61 -0.14
C ARG A 125 -20.11 9.00 -1.52
N GLY A 126 -20.65 10.21 -1.66
CA GLY A 126 -21.23 10.68 -2.92
C GLY A 126 -20.20 10.87 -4.02
N LEU A 127 -19.02 11.45 -3.68
CA LEU A 127 -17.94 11.62 -4.65
C LEU A 127 -17.34 10.27 -5.06
N THR A 128 -17.19 9.34 -4.13
CA THR A 128 -16.77 7.96 -4.42
C THR A 128 -17.71 7.28 -5.41
N ALA A 129 -19.03 7.37 -5.19
CA ALA A 129 -20.00 6.79 -6.10
C ALA A 129 -19.89 7.41 -7.53
N ALA A 130 -19.62 8.70 -7.63
CA ALA A 130 -19.40 9.36 -8.91
C ALA A 130 -18.12 8.89 -9.63
N VAL A 131 -17.02 8.71 -8.89
CA VAL A 131 -15.75 8.19 -9.42
C VAL A 131 -15.90 6.76 -9.90
N LEU A 132 -16.52 5.88 -9.10
CA LEU A 132 -16.72 4.46 -9.44
C LEU A 132 -17.67 4.29 -10.65
N ALA A 133 -18.67 5.15 -10.80
CA ALA A 133 -19.51 5.16 -11.99
C ALA A 133 -18.79 5.68 -13.26
N GLN A 134 -17.48 5.89 -13.20
CA GLN A 134 -16.61 6.39 -14.29
C GLN A 134 -17.04 7.77 -14.84
N ARG A 135 -17.74 8.54 -14.03
CA ARG A 135 -18.15 9.90 -14.39
C ARG A 135 -17.04 10.94 -14.21
N LEU A 136 -15.97 10.57 -13.44
CA LEU A 136 -14.85 11.46 -13.11
C LEU A 136 -13.52 10.74 -13.30
N GLU A 137 -12.61 11.37 -14.03
CA GLU A 137 -11.22 10.90 -14.23
C GLU A 137 -10.34 11.46 -13.10
N SER A 138 -10.34 10.79 -11.97
CA SER A 138 -9.70 11.26 -10.73
C SER A 138 -8.16 11.39 -10.83
N GLU A 139 -7.54 10.63 -11.70
CA GLU A 139 -6.09 10.66 -11.98
C GLU A 139 -5.64 11.98 -12.63
N THR A 140 -6.55 12.71 -13.26
CA THR A 140 -6.28 14.00 -13.93
C THR A 140 -6.59 15.21 -13.04
N TRP A 141 -7.13 15.00 -11.85
CA TRP A 141 -7.57 16.11 -10.99
C TRP A 141 -6.40 17.00 -10.57
N ASP A 142 -6.50 18.26 -10.93
CA ASP A 142 -5.63 19.31 -10.45
C ASP A 142 -6.12 19.90 -9.11
N ILE A 143 -5.39 20.89 -8.60
CA ILE A 143 -5.74 21.53 -7.33
C ILE A 143 -7.06 22.31 -7.41
N ALA A 144 -7.44 22.85 -8.59
CA ALA A 144 -8.68 23.62 -8.75
C ALA A 144 -9.90 22.69 -8.65
N VAL A 145 -9.83 21.50 -9.28
CA VAL A 145 -10.87 20.46 -9.13
C VAL A 145 -11.01 20.06 -7.68
N LEU A 146 -9.89 19.76 -6.99
CA LEU A 146 -9.92 19.38 -5.58
C LEU A 146 -10.43 20.49 -4.66
N MET A 147 -10.13 21.76 -4.95
CA MET A 147 -10.70 22.91 -4.22
C MET A 147 -12.20 22.97 -4.37
N ARG A 148 -12.72 22.82 -5.60
CA ARG A 148 -14.16 22.79 -5.86
C ARG A 148 -14.83 21.64 -5.10
N GLU A 149 -14.26 20.44 -5.13
CA GLU A 149 -14.78 19.29 -4.40
C GLU A 149 -14.67 19.48 -2.87
N ARG A 150 -13.65 20.19 -2.39
CA ARG A 150 -13.55 20.54 -0.95
C ARG A 150 -14.69 21.47 -0.51
N LEU A 151 -15.02 22.46 -1.32
CA LEU A 151 -16.14 23.37 -1.05
C LEU A 151 -17.50 22.67 -1.08
N ARG A 152 -17.63 21.60 -1.88
CA ARG A 152 -18.84 20.76 -1.96
C ARG A 152 -18.89 19.66 -0.89
N GLY A 153 -17.89 19.55 -0.01
CA GLY A 153 -17.78 18.47 0.96
C GLY A 153 -17.37 17.12 0.34
N GLY A 154 -16.89 17.11 -0.89
CA GLY A 154 -16.47 15.90 -1.61
C GLY A 154 -15.16 15.32 -1.10
N VAL A 155 -14.26 16.17 -0.58
CA VAL A 155 -12.96 15.73 0.01
C VAL A 155 -12.74 16.35 1.39
N ASN A 156 -12.04 15.63 2.27
CA ASN A 156 -11.84 16.04 3.66
C ASN A 156 -10.75 17.11 3.85
N ARG A 157 -9.76 17.20 2.95
CA ARG A 157 -8.62 18.13 3.03
C ARG A 157 -7.91 18.27 1.69
N LEU A 158 -7.14 19.36 1.53
CA LEU A 158 -6.43 19.67 0.28
C LEU A 158 -4.91 19.52 0.40
N LEU A 159 -4.35 19.71 1.59
CA LEU A 159 -2.90 19.73 1.79
C LEU A 159 -2.14 18.54 1.16
N PRO A 160 -2.67 17.29 1.17
CA PRO A 160 -1.98 16.18 0.51
C PRO A 160 -1.88 16.30 -1.01
N ALA A 161 -2.70 17.14 -1.64
CA ALA A 161 -2.67 17.37 -3.09
C ALA A 161 -1.57 18.33 -3.54
N LEU A 162 -1.01 19.10 -2.62
CA LEU A 162 0.04 20.05 -2.93
C LEU A 162 1.35 19.32 -3.24
N HIS A 163 2.10 19.87 -4.20
CA HIS A 163 3.46 19.42 -4.52
C HIS A 163 4.44 20.51 -4.11
N LEU A 164 5.18 20.27 -3.02
CA LEU A 164 6.17 21.22 -2.49
C LEU A 164 7.57 20.61 -2.50
N PRO A 165 8.58 21.37 -2.96
CA PRO A 165 9.96 20.91 -2.99
C PRO A 165 10.63 21.02 -1.63
N LEU A 166 10.17 20.23 -0.65
CA LEU A 166 10.61 20.31 0.75
C LEU A 166 12.08 19.93 0.98
N GLY A 167 12.74 19.27 0.01
CA GLY A 167 14.15 18.89 0.14
C GLY A 167 14.48 18.19 1.47
N PRO A 168 15.49 18.68 2.23
CA PRO A 168 15.88 18.10 3.51
C PRO A 168 14.79 18.13 4.59
N LEU A 169 13.82 19.04 4.50
CA LEU A 169 12.71 19.15 5.48
C LEU A 169 11.86 17.87 5.53
N ARG A 170 11.89 17.04 4.47
CA ARG A 170 11.22 15.71 4.48
C ARG A 170 11.80 14.73 5.51
N LYS A 171 12.95 15.03 6.10
CA LYS A 171 13.68 14.18 7.06
C LYS A 171 13.51 14.59 8.52
N ILE A 172 12.76 15.66 8.82
CA ILE A 172 12.59 16.21 10.19
C ILE A 172 11.96 15.17 11.12
N HIS A 173 10.90 14.46 10.70
CA HIS A 173 10.20 13.46 11.51
C HIS A 173 10.73 12.04 11.24
N SER A 174 12.05 11.88 11.17
CA SER A 174 12.72 10.68 10.70
C SER A 174 12.52 9.43 11.57
N ARG A 175 11.99 9.58 12.79
CA ARG A 175 11.69 8.48 13.74
C ARG A 175 10.22 8.44 14.20
N ALA A 176 9.34 9.21 13.57
CA ALA A 176 7.90 9.15 13.88
C ALA A 176 7.27 7.96 13.14
N TRP A 177 6.80 6.96 13.87
CA TRP A 177 6.11 5.80 13.28
C TRP A 177 4.63 6.10 13.03
N GLU A 178 4.06 7.00 13.79
CA GLU A 178 2.64 7.36 13.69
C GLU A 178 2.31 7.92 12.30
N GLY A 179 1.18 7.47 11.78
CA GLY A 179 0.66 7.92 10.48
C GLY A 179 1.41 7.40 9.25
N ALA A 180 2.43 6.54 9.40
CA ALA A 180 2.92 5.73 8.30
C ALA A 180 1.95 4.57 8.06
N LYS A 181 1.31 4.53 6.89
CA LYS A 181 0.24 3.59 6.56
C LYS A 181 0.50 2.92 5.21
N THR A 182 0.21 1.63 5.13
CA THR A 182 0.38 0.83 3.90
C THR A 182 -0.48 1.28 2.73
N CYS A 183 -1.48 2.11 2.96
CA CYS A 183 -2.21 2.74 1.85
C CYS A 183 -1.35 3.69 0.99
N ASN A 184 -0.16 4.08 1.47
CA ASN A 184 0.83 4.87 0.74
C ASN A 184 2.18 4.81 1.48
N LEU A 185 2.85 3.68 1.39
CA LEU A 185 4.13 3.42 2.04
C LEU A 185 5.09 2.81 1.02
N ALA A 186 6.32 3.31 0.97
CA ALA A 186 7.31 2.76 0.06
C ALA A 186 8.63 2.44 0.79
N VAL A 187 9.13 1.22 0.58
CA VAL A 187 10.28 0.64 1.30
C VAL A 187 11.20 -0.06 0.32
N ALA A 188 12.51 0.05 0.49
CA ALA A 188 13.46 -0.72 -0.30
C ALA A 188 13.31 -2.23 -0.02
N ARG A 189 13.34 -3.07 -1.05
CA ARG A 189 13.18 -4.51 -0.94
C ARG A 189 14.15 -5.13 0.07
N ARG A 190 15.41 -4.73 0.04
CA ARG A 190 16.43 -5.19 1.00
C ARG A 190 16.07 -4.91 2.46
N ASP A 191 15.37 -3.79 2.73
CA ASP A 191 14.98 -3.41 4.08
C ASP A 191 13.75 -4.22 4.53
N LEU A 192 12.85 -4.60 3.60
CA LEU A 192 11.78 -5.57 3.84
C LEU A 192 12.35 -6.97 4.12
N ASP A 193 13.33 -7.42 3.34
CA ASP A 193 14.01 -8.72 3.56
C ASP A 193 14.73 -8.74 4.92
N ARG A 194 15.39 -7.64 5.29
CA ARG A 194 16.09 -7.51 6.58
C ARG A 194 15.14 -7.55 7.76
N THR A 195 13.95 -6.93 7.65
CA THR A 195 12.92 -6.94 8.69
C THR A 195 12.01 -8.15 8.64
N ASP A 196 12.20 -9.03 7.65
CA ASP A 196 11.37 -10.20 7.39
C ASP A 196 9.90 -9.86 7.05
N GLY A 197 9.67 -8.71 6.41
CA GLY A 197 8.35 -8.25 5.98
C GLY A 197 7.41 -7.90 7.13
N PHE A 198 6.11 -8.10 6.90
CA PHE A 198 5.07 -7.89 7.90
C PHE A 198 4.98 -9.07 8.86
N ASP A 199 4.65 -8.81 10.13
CA ASP A 199 4.43 -9.86 11.12
C ASP A 199 2.99 -10.40 11.01
N THR A 200 2.84 -11.67 10.64
CA THR A 200 1.54 -12.31 10.42
C THR A 200 0.81 -12.69 11.71
N HIS A 201 1.38 -12.42 12.89
CA HIS A 201 0.67 -12.50 14.16
C HIS A 201 -0.37 -11.37 14.33
N TYR A 202 -0.26 -10.29 13.54
CA TYR A 202 -1.31 -9.28 13.46
C TYR A 202 -2.48 -9.81 12.64
N THR A 203 -3.57 -10.15 13.31
CA THR A 203 -4.81 -10.63 12.72
C THR A 203 -5.92 -9.61 12.91
N GLY A 204 -6.85 -9.53 11.95
CA GLY A 204 -7.83 -8.45 11.93
C GLY A 204 -7.17 -7.11 11.58
N TRP A 205 -7.95 -6.04 11.61
CA TRP A 205 -7.51 -4.73 11.15
C TRP A 205 -6.59 -4.02 12.16
N GLY A 206 -5.46 -3.53 11.68
CA GLY A 206 -4.69 -2.44 12.29
C GLY A 206 -3.39 -2.83 12.98
N LEU A 207 -2.44 -1.91 12.88
CA LEU A 207 -1.12 -1.85 13.51
C LEU A 207 -0.04 -2.77 12.93
N GLU A 208 -0.34 -3.62 11.94
CA GLU A 208 0.65 -4.40 11.21
C GLU A 208 1.65 -3.52 10.43
N ASP A 209 1.17 -2.37 9.94
CA ASP A 209 1.99 -1.34 9.29
C ASP A 209 2.89 -0.60 10.29
N SER A 210 2.35 -0.29 11.47
CA SER A 210 3.09 0.38 12.54
C SER A 210 4.21 -0.52 13.10
N ASP A 211 3.95 -1.81 13.27
CA ASP A 211 4.95 -2.81 13.66
C ASP A 211 6.11 -2.87 12.65
N LEU A 212 5.82 -3.00 11.35
CA LEU A 212 6.87 -2.96 10.32
C LEU A 212 7.71 -1.69 10.41
N VAL A 213 7.07 -0.52 10.56
CA VAL A 213 7.76 0.77 10.65
C VAL A 213 8.68 0.86 11.87
N VAL A 214 8.24 0.38 13.03
CA VAL A 214 9.08 0.33 14.24
C VAL A 214 10.28 -0.58 14.02
N ARG A 215 10.09 -1.77 13.43
CA ARG A 215 11.18 -2.70 13.11
C ARG A 215 12.15 -2.14 12.05
N LEU A 216 11.67 -1.33 11.10
CA LEU A 216 12.52 -0.58 10.18
C LEU A 216 13.41 0.41 10.93
N PHE A 217 12.90 1.09 11.96
CA PHE A 217 13.72 1.96 12.81
C PHE A 217 14.78 1.19 13.60
N HIS A 218 14.44 0.03 14.16
CA HIS A 218 15.40 -0.85 14.83
C HIS A 218 16.47 -1.36 13.85
N ALA A 219 16.10 -1.56 12.58
CA ALA A 219 17.06 -1.87 11.50
C ALA A 219 17.91 -0.68 11.06
N GLY A 220 17.75 0.51 11.65
CA GLY A 220 18.49 1.73 11.28
C GLY A 220 17.92 2.47 10.06
N VAL A 221 16.80 2.02 9.49
CA VAL A 221 16.10 2.70 8.40
C VAL A 221 15.28 3.86 8.98
N ARG A 222 15.23 4.99 8.30
CA ARG A 222 14.56 6.21 8.77
C ARG A 222 13.39 6.57 7.87
N ARG A 223 12.46 7.37 8.39
CA ARG A 223 11.32 7.91 7.67
C ARG A 223 11.69 9.15 6.87
N LYS A 224 11.33 9.17 5.59
CA LYS A 224 11.23 10.34 4.75
C LYS A 224 9.76 10.67 4.52
N ASP A 225 9.36 11.90 4.75
CA ASP A 225 7.98 12.34 4.61
C ASP A 225 7.59 12.48 3.14
N GLY A 226 6.62 11.71 2.70
CA GLY A 226 5.99 11.78 1.37
C GLY A 226 4.89 12.84 1.25
N ARG A 227 4.52 13.52 2.35
CA ARG A 227 3.53 14.60 2.32
C ARG A 227 3.96 15.69 1.34
N PHE A 228 2.98 16.33 0.71
CA PHE A 228 3.19 17.31 -0.35
C PHE A 228 4.00 16.78 -1.55
N ALA A 229 3.82 15.49 -1.86
CA ALA A 229 4.42 14.86 -3.03
C ALA A 229 3.65 13.63 -3.51
N THR A 230 3.35 12.67 -2.63
CA THR A 230 2.80 11.35 -3.01
C THR A 230 1.35 11.16 -2.56
N GLY A 231 0.57 12.24 -2.40
CA GLY A 231 -0.82 12.12 -1.94
C GLY A 231 -1.69 11.29 -2.89
N VAL A 232 -2.50 10.38 -2.33
CA VAL A 232 -3.48 9.56 -3.05
C VAL A 232 -4.89 9.95 -2.69
N LEU A 233 -5.87 9.65 -3.56
CA LEU A 233 -7.29 9.81 -3.29
C LEU A 233 -7.84 8.50 -2.77
N HIS A 234 -8.41 8.50 -1.57
CA HIS A 234 -8.94 7.29 -0.93
C HIS A 234 -10.46 7.28 -1.05
N LEU A 235 -10.97 6.27 -1.74
CA LEU A 235 -12.40 6.04 -1.90
C LEU A 235 -13.05 5.76 -0.55
N TRP A 236 -14.27 6.23 -0.39
CA TRP A 236 -15.03 5.95 0.83
C TRP A 236 -15.43 4.47 0.91
N HIS A 237 -15.29 3.91 2.08
CA HIS A 237 -15.82 2.60 2.45
C HIS A 237 -16.30 2.63 3.92
N PRO A 238 -17.18 1.71 4.35
CA PRO A 238 -17.49 1.53 5.77
C PRO A 238 -16.23 1.22 6.58
N GLU A 239 -16.22 1.59 7.86
CA GLU A 239 -15.09 1.27 8.74
C GLU A 239 -14.92 -0.25 8.89
N SER A 240 -13.67 -0.70 8.93
CA SER A 240 -13.32 -2.11 9.17
C SER A 240 -13.64 -2.50 10.62
N ASP A 241 -13.89 -3.80 10.84
CA ASP A 241 -14.01 -4.36 12.18
C ASP A 241 -12.73 -4.17 12.98
N ARG A 242 -12.85 -3.61 14.18
CA ARG A 242 -11.75 -3.28 15.08
C ARG A 242 -11.68 -4.19 16.31
N SER A 243 -12.37 -5.32 16.31
CA SER A 243 -12.43 -6.25 17.44
C SER A 243 -11.06 -6.70 17.93
N ASN A 244 -10.09 -6.88 17.03
CA ASN A 244 -8.73 -7.32 17.35
C ASN A 244 -7.75 -6.18 17.68
N LEU A 245 -8.19 -4.92 17.63
CA LEU A 245 -7.28 -3.76 17.76
C LEU A 245 -6.55 -3.73 19.11
N GLN A 246 -7.21 -4.14 20.20
CA GLN A 246 -6.60 -4.17 21.53
C GLN A 246 -5.45 -5.21 21.59
N GLY A 247 -5.66 -6.40 21.03
CA GLY A 247 -4.61 -7.45 20.96
C GLY A 247 -3.44 -7.02 20.07
N ASN A 248 -3.72 -6.38 18.94
CA ASN A 248 -2.71 -5.84 18.05
C ASN A 248 -1.94 -4.68 18.71
N ARG A 249 -2.61 -3.86 19.55
CA ARG A 249 -1.94 -2.81 20.33
C ARG A 249 -0.94 -3.38 21.33
N ALA A 250 -1.30 -4.41 22.06
CA ALA A 250 -0.39 -5.07 23.00
C ALA A 250 0.87 -5.59 22.28
N ARG A 251 0.72 -6.21 21.10
CA ARG A 251 1.86 -6.64 20.27
C ARG A 251 2.76 -5.48 19.84
N LEU A 252 2.16 -4.36 19.43
CA LEU A 252 2.93 -3.18 19.05
C LEU A 252 3.70 -2.61 20.24
N ASP A 253 3.09 -2.57 21.43
CA ASP A 253 3.74 -2.09 22.65
C ASP A 253 4.96 -2.97 23.03
N GLU A 254 4.89 -4.31 22.80
CA GLU A 254 6.03 -5.20 22.95
C GLU A 254 7.17 -4.87 21.96
N VAL A 255 6.84 -4.56 20.71
CA VAL A 255 7.86 -4.17 19.71
C VAL A 255 8.50 -2.84 20.07
N LEU A 256 7.69 -1.87 20.50
CA LEU A 256 8.17 -0.56 20.93
C LEU A 256 9.11 -0.63 22.16
N ALA A 257 8.87 -1.61 23.04
CA ALA A 257 9.69 -1.84 24.24
C ALA A 257 10.95 -2.69 23.98
N SER A 258 11.18 -3.12 22.74
CA SER A 258 12.29 -3.99 22.34
C SER A 258 13.20 -3.34 21.29
N ASP A 259 14.25 -4.04 20.89
CA ASP A 259 15.10 -3.73 19.74
C ASP A 259 14.87 -4.70 18.55
N ARG A 260 13.75 -5.42 18.57
CA ARG A 260 13.42 -6.45 17.58
C ARG A 260 13.39 -5.89 16.16
N VAL A 261 14.22 -6.44 15.28
CA VAL A 261 14.31 -6.08 13.87
C VAL A 261 13.41 -6.95 13.00
N ARG A 262 13.40 -8.29 13.24
CA ARG A 262 12.67 -9.22 12.39
C ARG A 262 11.25 -9.47 12.90
N ALA A 263 10.34 -9.75 11.99
CA ALA A 263 9.02 -10.26 12.32
C ALA A 263 9.11 -11.57 13.11
N MET A 264 8.19 -11.82 14.02
CA MET A 264 8.07 -13.11 14.70
C MET A 264 7.68 -14.21 13.72
N ARG A 265 6.81 -13.88 12.78
CA ARG A 265 6.37 -14.74 11.69
C ARG A 265 6.25 -13.91 10.41
N GLY A 266 7.28 -13.90 9.58
CA GLY A 266 7.41 -13.02 8.42
C GLY A 266 7.51 -13.75 7.09
N LEU A 267 8.23 -13.13 6.15
CA LEU A 267 8.48 -13.64 4.79
C LEU A 267 9.15 -15.01 4.78
N SER A 268 10.14 -15.24 5.66
CA SER A 268 10.91 -16.49 5.71
C SER A 268 10.02 -17.70 6.00
N THR A 269 9.03 -17.56 6.88
CA THR A 269 8.11 -18.65 7.23
C THR A 269 7.15 -19.02 6.09
N MET A 270 6.91 -18.13 5.13
CA MET A 270 6.05 -18.39 3.98
C MET A 270 6.79 -19.14 2.87
N ILE A 271 8.08 -18.86 2.70
CA ILE A 271 8.94 -19.55 1.72
C ILE A 271 9.07 -21.00 2.08
N ASP A 272 9.26 -21.32 3.37
CA ASP A 272 9.38 -22.70 3.87
C ASP A 272 8.09 -23.50 3.65
N SER A 273 6.92 -22.87 3.80
CA SER A 273 5.62 -23.55 3.59
C SER A 273 5.30 -23.82 2.11
N SER A 274 5.88 -23.07 1.18
CA SER A 274 5.69 -23.28 -0.28
C SER A 274 6.57 -24.43 -0.82
N ASN A 275 7.60 -24.84 -0.08
CA ASN A 275 8.48 -25.97 -0.40
C ASN A 275 8.04 -27.32 0.22
N GLN A 276 6.95 -27.34 0.99
CA GLN A 276 6.39 -28.62 1.44
C GLN A 276 5.59 -29.27 0.28
N PRO A 277 5.88 -30.55 -0.07
CA PRO A 277 5.06 -31.25 -1.04
C PRO A 277 3.60 -31.33 -0.56
N PRO A 278 2.61 -31.29 -1.47
CA PRO A 278 1.21 -31.40 -1.09
C PRO A 278 1.02 -32.67 -0.23
N ALA A 279 0.36 -32.53 0.92
CA ALA A 279 0.02 -33.67 1.76
C ALA A 279 -0.77 -34.68 0.89
N VAL A 280 -0.22 -35.87 0.71
CA VAL A 280 -0.89 -36.98 0.06
C VAL A 280 -2.04 -37.38 0.98
N LEU A 281 -3.26 -37.01 0.61
CA LEU A 281 -4.47 -37.55 1.22
C LEU A 281 -4.49 -39.06 0.90
N GLN A 282 -4.26 -39.86 1.91
CA GLN A 282 -4.52 -41.31 1.89
C GLN A 282 -6.02 -41.57 2.06
#